data_431a614d84ad2ce7d5a4879f7451fc6f
#
_entry.id   431a614d84ad2ce7d5a4879f7451fc6f
#
_cell.length_a   1.000
_cell.length_b   1.000
_cell.length_c   1.000
_cell.angle_alpha   90.00
_cell.angle_beta   90.00
_cell.angle_gamma   90.00
#
_symmetry.space_group_name_H-M   'P 1'
#
loop_
_entity.id
_entity.type
_entity.pdbx_description
1 polymer ?
#
loop_
_entity_poly.entity_id
_entity_poly.type
_entity_poly.pdbx_seq_one_letter_code
_entity_poly.pdbx_strand_id
1 'polypeptide(L)'
;VILLPKPLPADLSELREGQILWGWPHCIQNQEITQLGIDRRLTLIAFEAMNHWSSDGSFSLHVFHKNNEMAGYCSVLHAMQLTGTTGEYGRPLRAAVISFGATGRGAVTALNAHGVNDVHVLTHRDVTAVASPIHSARIVRFERATDGPGRCDVLGESGRVPMAAYLAGFDIVVNCVLQH
;
A
#
# COMPACT_ATOMS: atom_id res chain seq x y z
N VAL A 1 -5.18 -28.05 9.96
CA VAL A 1 -5.07 -26.67 9.47
C VAL A 1 -5.16 -25.74 10.66
N ILE A 2 -4.22 -24.80 10.73
CA ILE A 2 -4.16 -23.79 11.78
C ILE A 2 -4.35 -22.43 11.12
N LEU A 3 -5.28 -21.63 11.61
CA LEU A 3 -5.56 -20.30 11.13
C LEU A 3 -4.96 -19.28 12.10
N LEU A 4 -3.90 -18.59 11.65
CA LEU A 4 -3.28 -17.50 12.36
C LEU A 4 -3.20 -16.28 11.43
N PRO A 5 -4.05 -15.26 11.62
CA PRO A 5 -4.08 -14.10 10.73
C PRO A 5 -2.72 -13.39 10.60
N LYS A 6 -1.97 -13.26 11.69
CA LYS A 6 -0.60 -12.70 11.70
C LYS A 6 0.32 -13.56 12.56
N PRO A 7 0.86 -14.66 12.01
CA PRO A 7 1.77 -15.53 12.74
C PRO A 7 3.07 -14.81 13.09
N LEU A 8 3.55 -15.05 14.29
CA LEU A 8 4.88 -14.65 14.75
C LEU A 8 5.84 -15.85 14.68
N PRO A 9 7.17 -15.65 14.65
CA PRO A 9 8.12 -16.76 14.72
C PRO A 9 7.88 -17.69 15.92
N ALA A 10 7.53 -17.14 17.09
CA ALA A 10 7.19 -17.92 18.27
C ALA A 10 6.00 -18.87 18.03
N ASP A 11 4.97 -18.44 17.31
CA ASP A 11 3.81 -19.28 16.98
C ASP A 11 4.22 -20.45 16.09
N LEU A 12 5.10 -20.21 15.10
CA LEU A 12 5.57 -21.27 14.20
C LEU A 12 6.45 -22.28 14.93
N SER A 13 7.16 -21.86 15.97
CA SER A 13 7.98 -22.76 16.77
C SER A 13 7.17 -23.79 17.56
N GLU A 14 5.91 -23.53 17.83
CA GLU A 14 4.98 -24.47 18.48
C GLU A 14 4.29 -25.43 17.49
N LEU A 15 4.38 -25.16 16.18
CA LEU A 15 3.74 -26.01 15.18
C LEU A 15 4.52 -27.33 14.98
N ARG A 16 3.77 -28.41 14.74
CA ARG A 16 4.35 -29.71 14.42
C ARG A 16 4.72 -29.79 12.95
N GLU A 17 5.72 -30.62 12.65
CA GLU A 17 6.13 -30.91 11.28
C GLU A 17 4.93 -31.30 10.39
N GLY A 18 4.90 -30.77 9.17
CA GLY A 18 3.88 -31.08 8.16
C GLY A 18 2.51 -30.43 8.39
N GLN A 19 2.33 -29.60 9.41
CA GLN A 19 1.06 -28.90 9.60
C GLN A 19 0.80 -27.84 8.54
N ILE A 20 -0.45 -27.47 8.35
CA ILE A 20 -0.91 -26.44 7.42
C ILE A 20 -1.18 -25.17 8.22
N LEU A 21 -0.48 -24.08 7.87
CA LEU A 21 -0.71 -22.74 8.40
C LEU A 21 -1.41 -21.90 7.33
N TRP A 22 -2.50 -21.25 7.70
CA TRP A 22 -3.27 -20.34 6.85
C TRP A 22 -3.29 -18.95 7.49
N GLY A 23 -2.71 -17.95 6.83
CA GLY A 23 -2.59 -16.60 7.38
C GLY A 23 -1.76 -15.66 6.51
N TRP A 24 -1.21 -14.60 7.12
CA TRP A 24 -0.30 -13.65 6.52
C TRP A 24 1.15 -13.94 6.97
N PRO A 25 1.81 -15.00 6.48
CA PRO A 25 3.17 -15.34 6.91
C PRO A 25 4.22 -14.33 6.46
N HIS A 26 3.96 -13.55 5.42
CA HIS A 26 4.87 -12.53 4.88
C HIS A 26 6.29 -13.06 4.63
N CYS A 27 6.39 -14.25 4.02
CA CYS A 27 7.66 -14.96 3.84
C CYS A 27 8.74 -14.13 3.14
N ILE A 28 8.36 -13.26 2.19
CA ILE A 28 9.33 -12.41 1.48
C ILE A 28 9.96 -11.37 2.42
N GLN A 29 9.19 -10.86 3.39
CA GLN A 29 9.63 -9.83 4.33
C GLN A 29 10.17 -10.40 5.65
N ASN A 30 9.86 -11.67 5.96
CA ASN A 30 10.22 -12.31 7.24
C ASN A 30 11.00 -13.60 7.01
N GLN A 31 12.32 -13.47 7.02
CA GLN A 31 13.22 -14.59 6.81
C GLN A 31 13.11 -15.67 7.90
N GLU A 32 12.85 -15.28 9.15
CA GLU A 32 12.73 -16.21 10.28
C GLU A 32 11.48 -17.08 10.13
N ILE A 33 10.32 -16.49 9.79
CA ILE A 33 9.10 -17.26 9.49
C ILE A 33 9.33 -18.20 8.32
N THR A 34 10.02 -17.74 7.29
CA THR A 34 10.33 -18.58 6.12
C THR A 34 11.19 -19.77 6.51
N GLN A 35 12.26 -19.56 7.27
CA GLN A 35 13.16 -20.62 7.70
C GLN A 35 12.42 -21.64 8.59
N LEU A 36 11.65 -21.18 9.56
CA LEU A 36 10.82 -22.07 10.41
C LEU A 36 9.81 -22.88 9.59
N GLY A 37 9.21 -22.26 8.56
CA GLY A 37 8.32 -22.95 7.63
C GLY A 37 9.01 -24.10 6.88
N ILE A 38 10.25 -23.86 6.41
CA ILE A 38 11.08 -24.86 5.75
C ILE A 38 11.50 -25.97 6.72
N ASP A 39 12.06 -25.61 7.86
CA ASP A 39 12.61 -26.55 8.85
C ASP A 39 11.52 -27.52 9.38
N ARG A 40 10.32 -27.00 9.54
CA ARG A 40 9.16 -27.79 10.00
C ARG A 40 8.32 -28.37 8.86
N ARG A 41 8.75 -28.21 7.60
CA ARG A 41 8.05 -28.70 6.42
C ARG A 41 6.56 -28.29 6.41
N LEU A 42 6.26 -27.05 6.82
CA LEU A 42 4.88 -26.56 6.87
C LEU A 42 4.34 -26.33 5.45
N THR A 43 3.04 -26.55 5.29
CA THR A 43 2.30 -26.04 4.13
C THR A 43 1.75 -24.65 4.49
N LEU A 44 2.18 -23.62 3.77
CA LEU A 44 1.74 -22.24 4.02
C LEU A 44 0.68 -21.84 2.99
N ILE A 45 -0.51 -21.47 3.45
CA ILE A 45 -1.55 -20.86 2.62
C ILE A 45 -1.54 -19.36 2.94
N ALA A 46 -0.91 -18.60 2.06
CA ALA A 46 -0.64 -17.19 2.30
C ALA A 46 -1.80 -16.30 1.80
N PHE A 47 -2.39 -15.53 2.70
CA PHE A 47 -3.43 -14.55 2.35
C PHE A 47 -2.92 -13.50 1.34
N GLU A 48 -1.65 -13.09 1.44
CA GLU A 48 -1.02 -12.17 0.50
C GLU A 48 -0.93 -12.68 -0.94
N ALA A 49 -1.05 -13.98 -1.15
CA ALA A 49 -1.05 -14.61 -2.47
C ALA A 49 -2.47 -14.92 -3.00
N MET A 50 -3.51 -14.62 -2.23
CA MET A 50 -4.89 -14.90 -2.62
C MET A 50 -5.43 -13.81 -3.55
N ASN A 51 -5.37 -14.08 -4.83
CA ASN A 51 -5.78 -13.15 -5.87
C ASN A 51 -6.89 -13.73 -6.76
N HIS A 52 -7.75 -12.86 -7.25
CA HIS A 52 -8.60 -13.15 -8.41
C HIS A 52 -7.80 -12.92 -9.69
N TRP A 53 -7.93 -13.84 -10.62
CA TRP A 53 -7.28 -13.82 -11.92
C TRP A 53 -8.35 -13.79 -13.00
N SER A 54 -8.10 -13.06 -14.07
CA SER A 54 -8.94 -13.08 -15.26
C SER A 54 -8.73 -14.38 -16.05
N SER A 55 -9.62 -14.67 -16.99
CA SER A 55 -9.54 -15.89 -17.81
C SER A 55 -8.27 -15.99 -18.65
N ASP A 56 -7.62 -14.87 -18.95
CA ASP A 56 -6.34 -14.76 -19.67
C ASP A 56 -5.11 -14.91 -18.75
N GLY A 57 -5.32 -15.16 -17.44
CA GLY A 57 -4.28 -15.28 -16.43
C GLY A 57 -3.72 -13.94 -15.93
N SER A 58 -4.31 -12.81 -16.31
CA SER A 58 -3.91 -11.51 -15.76
C SER A 58 -4.45 -11.31 -14.34
N PHE A 59 -3.68 -10.59 -13.52
CA PHE A 59 -4.12 -10.20 -12.17
C PHE A 59 -5.35 -9.29 -12.27
N SER A 60 -6.40 -9.61 -11.53
CA SER A 60 -7.61 -8.81 -11.43
C SER A 60 -7.69 -8.06 -10.10
N LEU A 61 -7.79 -8.77 -8.99
CA LEU A 61 -8.03 -8.17 -7.68
C LEU A 61 -7.48 -9.05 -6.57
N HIS A 62 -6.90 -8.44 -5.55
CA HIS A 62 -6.56 -9.16 -4.32
C HIS A 62 -7.83 -9.49 -3.52
N VAL A 63 -7.97 -10.72 -3.03
CA VAL A 63 -9.17 -11.16 -2.28
C VAL A 63 -9.43 -10.25 -1.07
N PHE A 64 -8.39 -9.88 -0.36
CA PHE A 64 -8.46 -9.01 0.82
C PHE A 64 -8.25 -7.52 0.52
N HIS A 65 -8.66 -7.04 -0.68
CA HIS A 65 -8.51 -5.63 -1.05
C HIS A 65 -9.16 -4.66 -0.04
N LYS A 66 -10.29 -5.05 0.58
CA LYS A 66 -10.93 -4.23 1.61
C LYS A 66 -10.11 -4.12 2.89
N ASN A 67 -9.40 -5.18 3.28
CA ASN A 67 -8.45 -5.11 4.40
C ASN A 67 -7.31 -4.13 4.12
N ASN A 68 -6.77 -4.16 2.90
CA ASN A 68 -5.72 -3.24 2.49
C ASN A 68 -6.22 -1.78 2.40
N GLU A 69 -7.46 -1.58 1.98
CA GLU A 69 -8.12 -0.27 1.97
C GLU A 69 -8.28 0.27 3.41
N MET A 70 -8.76 -0.58 4.33
CA MET A 70 -8.83 -0.23 5.76
C MET A 70 -7.46 0.09 6.36
N ALA A 71 -6.40 -0.64 5.98
CA ALA A 71 -5.06 -0.37 6.46
C ALA A 71 -4.59 1.04 6.07
N GLY A 72 -4.84 1.46 4.84
CA GLY A 72 -4.54 2.83 4.40
C GLY A 72 -5.37 3.89 5.15
N TYR A 73 -6.66 3.63 5.33
CA TYR A 73 -7.55 4.52 6.08
C TYR A 73 -7.08 4.70 7.53
N CYS A 74 -6.87 3.59 8.23
CA CYS A 74 -6.45 3.62 9.64
C CYS A 74 -5.06 4.23 9.84
N SER A 75 -4.13 4.03 8.90
CA SER A 75 -2.79 4.62 8.98
C SER A 75 -2.83 6.14 8.95
N VAL A 76 -3.63 6.71 8.04
CA VAL A 76 -3.81 8.17 7.95
C VAL A 76 -4.51 8.71 9.19
N LEU A 77 -5.62 8.08 9.60
CA LEU A 77 -6.35 8.45 10.80
C LEU A 77 -5.46 8.50 12.03
N HIS A 78 -4.66 7.45 12.24
CA HIS A 78 -3.75 7.35 13.38
C HIS A 78 -2.64 8.41 13.32
N ALA A 79 -2.04 8.63 12.15
CA ALA A 79 -1.00 9.65 11.99
C ALA A 79 -1.54 11.06 12.25
N MET A 80 -2.72 11.40 11.72
CA MET A 80 -3.35 12.70 11.96
C MET A 80 -3.73 12.89 13.43
N GLN A 81 -4.20 11.84 14.10
CA GLN A 81 -4.49 11.86 15.53
C GLN A 81 -3.23 12.12 16.37
N LEU A 82 -2.12 11.42 16.07
CA LEU A 82 -0.86 11.59 16.82
C LEU A 82 -0.24 12.99 16.62
N THR A 83 -0.41 13.57 15.45
CA THR A 83 0.12 14.92 15.14
C THR A 83 -0.85 16.05 15.51
N GLY A 84 -2.08 15.74 15.93
CA GLY A 84 -3.12 16.72 16.16
C GLY A 84 -3.48 17.51 14.90
N THR A 85 -3.31 16.91 13.72
CA THR A 85 -3.49 17.58 12.43
C THR A 85 -4.86 17.29 11.86
N THR A 86 -5.52 18.32 11.33
CA THR A 86 -6.80 18.22 10.62
C THR A 86 -6.83 19.22 9.46
N GLY A 87 -7.52 18.88 8.38
CA GLY A 87 -7.78 19.79 7.27
C GLY A 87 -8.99 20.70 7.48
N GLU A 88 -9.79 20.49 8.56
CA GLU A 88 -11.01 21.26 8.84
C GLU A 88 -10.72 22.66 9.44
N TYR A 89 -9.58 22.80 10.12
CA TYR A 89 -9.22 24.02 10.83
C TYR A 89 -7.80 24.47 10.49
N GLY A 90 -7.58 25.76 10.46
CA GLY A 90 -6.29 26.35 10.13
C GLY A 90 -6.10 26.57 8.63
N ARG A 91 -4.86 26.48 8.14
CA ARG A 91 -4.58 26.62 6.72
C ARG A 91 -4.94 25.33 5.96
N PRO A 92 -5.33 25.45 4.68
CA PRO A 92 -5.50 24.26 3.83
C PRO A 92 -4.23 23.41 3.79
N LEU A 93 -4.42 22.10 3.92
CA LEU A 93 -3.33 21.12 3.83
C LEU A 93 -3.32 20.46 2.45
N ARG A 94 -2.11 20.12 2.00
CA ARG A 94 -1.86 19.39 0.76
C ARG A 94 -1.31 18.00 1.08
N ALA A 95 -1.85 16.97 0.46
CA ALA A 95 -1.41 15.59 0.68
C ALA A 95 -1.00 14.91 -0.63
N ALA A 96 0.08 14.14 -0.57
CA ALA A 96 0.51 13.25 -1.64
C ALA A 96 0.38 11.79 -1.18
N VAL A 97 -0.29 10.97 -1.99
CA VAL A 97 -0.42 9.53 -1.78
C VAL A 97 0.32 8.80 -2.90
N ILE A 98 1.33 8.02 -2.55
CA ILE A 98 2.13 7.27 -3.54
C ILE A 98 1.53 5.88 -3.71
N SER A 99 1.06 5.58 -4.88
CA SER A 99 0.32 4.42 -5.34
C SER A 99 -1.20 4.61 -5.37
N PHE A 100 -1.84 3.96 -6.35
CA PHE A 100 -3.29 3.96 -6.54
C PHE A 100 -3.91 2.56 -6.31
N GLY A 101 -3.29 1.78 -5.42
CA GLY A 101 -3.83 0.49 -4.98
C GLY A 101 -4.89 0.64 -3.89
N ALA A 102 -5.34 -0.48 -3.32
CA ALA A 102 -6.35 -0.50 -2.27
C ALA A 102 -5.95 0.34 -1.04
N THR A 103 -4.70 0.23 -0.58
CA THR A 103 -4.17 1.03 0.53
C THR A 103 -4.20 2.53 0.23
N GLY A 104 -3.79 2.93 -0.98
CA GLY A 104 -3.84 4.33 -1.40
C GLY A 104 -5.27 4.88 -1.44
N ARG A 105 -6.25 4.07 -1.87
CA ARG A 105 -7.67 4.44 -1.85
C ARG A 105 -8.17 4.70 -0.44
N GLY A 106 -7.82 3.83 0.51
CA GLY A 106 -8.15 4.02 1.92
C GLY A 106 -7.53 5.31 2.48
N ALA A 107 -6.27 5.57 2.15
CA ALA A 107 -5.57 6.79 2.56
C ALA A 107 -6.28 8.06 2.03
N VAL A 108 -6.63 8.10 0.72
CA VAL A 108 -7.38 9.22 0.13
C VAL A 108 -8.72 9.42 0.83
N THR A 109 -9.45 8.34 1.09
CA THR A 109 -10.74 8.39 1.78
C THR A 109 -10.60 9.01 3.17
N ALA A 110 -9.58 8.61 3.94
CA ALA A 110 -9.32 9.17 5.27
C ALA A 110 -8.92 10.65 5.21
N LEU A 111 -8.03 11.04 4.29
CA LEU A 111 -7.61 12.44 4.10
C LEU A 111 -8.82 13.34 3.82
N ASN A 112 -9.67 12.95 2.87
CA ASN A 112 -10.86 13.71 2.52
C ASN A 112 -11.87 13.77 3.69
N ALA A 113 -12.07 12.66 4.41
CA ALA A 113 -12.97 12.60 5.57
C ALA A 113 -12.49 13.52 6.73
N HIS A 114 -11.22 13.91 6.74
CA HIS A 114 -10.64 14.80 7.74
C HIS A 114 -10.30 16.19 7.16
N GLY A 115 -10.97 16.59 6.07
CA GLY A 115 -10.91 17.93 5.50
C GLY A 115 -9.70 18.22 4.61
N VAL A 116 -8.84 17.24 4.35
CA VAL A 116 -7.72 17.42 3.39
C VAL A 116 -8.22 17.17 1.98
N ASN A 117 -8.54 18.23 1.24
CA ASN A 117 -9.17 18.15 -0.08
C ASN A 117 -8.18 18.30 -1.26
N ASP A 118 -7.00 18.90 -1.04
CA ASP A 118 -5.93 18.95 -2.06
C ASP A 118 -5.06 17.69 -1.95
N VAL A 119 -5.57 16.58 -2.52
CA VAL A 119 -4.91 15.27 -2.48
C VAL A 119 -4.40 14.90 -3.87
N HIS A 120 -3.11 14.68 -4.00
CA HIS A 120 -2.45 14.20 -5.21
C HIS A 120 -2.10 12.72 -5.06
N VAL A 121 -2.59 11.89 -5.97
CA VAL A 121 -2.26 10.47 -6.03
C VAL A 121 -1.22 10.23 -7.12
N LEU A 122 -0.03 9.82 -6.72
CA LEU A 122 1.07 9.53 -7.63
C LEU A 122 1.02 8.06 -8.06
N THR A 123 0.94 7.80 -9.36
CA THR A 123 0.90 6.44 -9.92
C THR A 123 1.75 6.31 -11.17
N HIS A 124 2.36 5.15 -11.37
CA HIS A 124 3.05 4.79 -12.61
C HIS A 124 2.15 3.98 -13.55
N ARG A 125 0.96 3.58 -13.07
CA ARG A 125 -0.01 2.80 -13.87
C ARG A 125 -0.90 3.73 -14.68
N ASP A 126 -1.40 3.23 -15.80
CA ASP A 126 -2.46 3.92 -16.53
C ASP A 126 -3.73 3.97 -15.65
N VAL A 127 -4.31 5.17 -15.55
CA VAL A 127 -5.50 5.40 -14.70
C VAL A 127 -6.70 4.59 -15.18
N THR A 128 -6.76 4.27 -16.47
CA THR A 128 -7.81 3.42 -17.06
C THR A 128 -7.76 1.97 -16.55
N ALA A 129 -6.59 1.51 -16.07
CA ALA A 129 -6.43 0.16 -15.50
C ALA A 129 -6.91 0.06 -14.04
N VAL A 130 -7.37 1.14 -13.42
CA VAL A 130 -7.76 1.16 -12.01
C VAL A 130 -9.27 1.19 -11.88
N ALA A 131 -9.82 0.19 -11.20
CA ALA A 131 -11.23 -0.20 -11.17
C ALA A 131 -12.29 0.81 -10.69
N SER A 132 -11.98 2.04 -10.38
CA SER A 132 -12.94 3.13 -10.12
C SER A 132 -12.19 4.46 -9.99
N PRO A 133 -12.51 5.50 -10.74
CA PRO A 133 -11.92 6.80 -10.54
C PRO A 133 -12.27 7.34 -9.15
N ILE A 134 -11.29 7.90 -8.46
CA ILE A 134 -11.53 8.71 -7.26
C ILE A 134 -11.65 10.16 -7.73
N HIS A 135 -12.87 10.69 -7.67
CA HIS A 135 -13.14 12.08 -8.10
C HIS A 135 -12.63 13.14 -7.11
N SER A 136 -12.23 12.72 -5.91
CA SER A 136 -11.78 13.58 -4.81
C SER A 136 -10.25 13.70 -4.71
N ALA A 137 -9.52 13.30 -5.74
CA ALA A 137 -8.07 13.41 -5.78
C ALA A 137 -7.57 13.70 -7.20
N ARG A 138 -6.47 14.46 -7.30
CA ARG A 138 -5.76 14.69 -8.55
C ARG A 138 -4.81 13.52 -8.82
N ILE A 139 -4.99 12.84 -9.93
CA ILE A 139 -4.10 11.76 -10.36
C ILE A 139 -2.90 12.35 -11.07
N VAL A 140 -1.70 11.97 -10.61
CA VAL A 140 -0.43 12.45 -11.15
C VAL A 140 0.43 11.25 -11.54
N ARG A 141 0.91 11.24 -12.77
CA ARG A 141 1.76 10.16 -13.27
C ARG A 141 3.21 10.40 -12.90
N PHE A 142 3.92 9.33 -12.57
CA PHE A 142 5.37 9.35 -12.44
C PHE A 142 6.01 8.19 -13.19
N GLU A 143 7.27 8.33 -13.54
CA GLU A 143 8.07 7.31 -14.21
C GLU A 143 9.44 7.20 -13.53
N ARG A 144 10.10 6.06 -13.72
CA ARG A 144 11.51 5.91 -13.30
C ARG A 144 12.37 6.84 -14.15
N ALA A 145 13.29 7.55 -13.50
CA ALA A 145 14.25 8.37 -14.21
C ALA A 145 15.23 7.47 -15.00
N THR A 146 15.60 7.93 -16.17
CA THR A 146 16.52 7.19 -17.05
C THR A 146 18.00 7.42 -16.71
N ASP A 147 18.29 8.42 -15.87
CA ASP A 147 19.63 8.93 -15.55
C ASP A 147 20.19 8.45 -14.20
N GLY A 148 19.55 7.45 -13.56
CA GLY A 148 20.08 6.85 -12.33
C GLY A 148 19.14 5.87 -11.64
N PRO A 149 19.69 4.85 -10.95
CA PRO A 149 18.88 3.88 -10.22
C PRO A 149 18.18 4.52 -9.01
N GLY A 150 16.93 4.14 -8.78
CA GLY A 150 16.15 4.57 -7.60
C GLY A 150 15.53 5.95 -7.68
N ARG A 151 15.72 6.71 -8.78
CA ARG A 151 15.06 8.01 -9.00
C ARG A 151 13.76 7.85 -9.76
N CYS A 152 12.81 8.72 -9.42
CA CYS A 152 11.54 8.84 -10.13
C CYS A 152 11.27 10.30 -10.43
N ASP A 153 10.68 10.56 -11.59
CA ASP A 153 10.23 11.89 -12.02
C ASP A 153 8.71 11.91 -12.15
N VAL A 154 8.11 12.94 -11.63
CA VAL A 154 6.69 13.25 -11.81
C VAL A 154 6.50 13.94 -13.16
N LEU A 155 5.50 13.51 -13.89
CA LEU A 155 5.13 14.06 -15.19
C LEU A 155 4.12 15.20 -14.97
N GLY A 156 4.60 16.43 -15.02
CA GLY A 156 3.77 17.64 -14.95
C GLY A 156 3.50 18.26 -16.32
N GLU A 157 2.58 19.20 -16.37
CA GLU A 157 2.26 19.96 -17.60
C GLU A 157 3.49 20.73 -18.16
N SER A 158 4.39 21.12 -17.28
CA SER A 158 5.62 21.88 -17.63
C SER A 158 6.85 20.98 -17.86
N GLY A 159 6.67 19.65 -17.88
CA GLY A 159 7.75 18.69 -18.05
C GLY A 159 7.96 17.76 -16.85
N ARG A 160 9.16 17.16 -16.78
CA ARG A 160 9.54 16.22 -15.72
C ARG A 160 10.10 16.97 -14.52
N VAL A 161 9.63 16.60 -13.33
CA VAL A 161 10.10 17.16 -12.05
C VAL A 161 10.56 16.01 -11.16
N PRO A 162 11.76 16.04 -10.56
CA PRO A 162 12.18 15.03 -9.60
C PRO A 162 11.13 14.81 -8.51
N MET A 163 10.78 13.56 -8.19
CA MET A 163 9.73 13.26 -7.22
C MET A 163 9.99 13.89 -5.85
N ALA A 164 11.25 13.93 -5.41
CA ALA A 164 11.61 14.57 -4.14
C ALA A 164 11.27 16.07 -4.13
N ALA A 165 11.56 16.78 -5.22
CA ALA A 165 11.22 18.19 -5.36
C ALA A 165 9.71 18.41 -5.42
N TYR A 166 8.98 17.51 -6.09
CA TYR A 166 7.52 17.56 -6.13
C TYR A 166 6.91 17.37 -4.75
N LEU A 167 7.37 16.35 -4.00
CA LEU A 167 6.85 16.00 -2.68
C LEU A 167 7.18 17.07 -1.60
N ALA A 168 8.24 17.85 -1.79
CA ALA A 168 8.59 18.95 -0.87
C ALA A 168 7.51 20.04 -0.73
N GLY A 169 6.55 20.08 -1.68
CA GLY A 169 5.42 21.01 -1.64
C GLY A 169 4.19 20.50 -0.89
N PHE A 170 4.27 19.33 -0.21
CA PHE A 170 3.16 18.73 0.50
C PHE A 170 3.39 18.71 2.01
N ASP A 171 2.29 18.80 2.75
CA ASP A 171 2.28 18.75 4.22
C ASP A 171 2.23 17.31 4.72
N ILE A 172 1.56 16.44 3.95
CA ILE A 172 1.35 15.02 4.28
C ILE A 172 1.80 14.17 3.09
N VAL A 173 2.65 13.19 3.35
CA VAL A 173 3.03 12.19 2.34
C VAL A 173 2.69 10.79 2.87
N VAL A 174 1.86 10.07 2.13
CA VAL A 174 1.45 8.69 2.46
C VAL A 174 2.08 7.75 1.44
N ASN A 175 3.01 6.91 1.89
CA ASN A 175 3.62 5.90 1.04
C ASN A 175 2.82 4.59 1.13
N CYS A 176 2.16 4.21 0.03
CA CYS A 176 1.37 3.00 -0.10
C CYS A 176 2.01 1.98 -1.06
N VAL A 177 3.31 2.09 -1.32
CA VAL A 177 4.08 1.15 -2.14
C VAL A 177 4.76 0.14 -1.22
N LEU A 178 4.69 -1.14 -1.59
CA LEU A 178 5.50 -2.16 -0.94
C LEU A 178 6.98 -1.87 -1.20
N GLN A 179 7.75 -1.78 -0.13
CA GLN A 179 9.20 -1.58 -0.19
C GLN A 179 9.90 -2.93 -0.05
N HIS A 180 10.85 -3.18 -0.92
CA HIS A 180 11.71 -4.36 -0.94
C HIS A 180 13.11 -3.99 -0.51
#